data_f015a8d2ef22bdc0f202a43c23c5758b
#
_entry.id   f015a8d2ef22bdc0f202a43c23c5758b
#
_cell.length_a   1.000
_cell.length_b   1.000
_cell.length_c   1.000
_cell.angle_alpha   90.00
_cell.angle_beta   90.00
_cell.angle_gamma   90.00
#
_symmetry.space_group_name_H-M   'P 1'
#
loop_
_entity.id
_entity.type
_entity.pdbx_description
1 polymer ?
#
loop_
_entity_poly.entity_id
_entity_poly.type
_entity_poly.pdbx_seq_one_letter_code
_entity_poly.pdbx_strand_id
1 'polypeptide(L)'
;SSYAEHFEKEFEASLSRFGVKVDFRRQSENYRSGKYAKYVIQAVQKRREIFDILDKFRQQVATPEEREAYYPVSIYCPVCGKDETTITSSSEDGVTCEYTCKCGHKGTWDFSKDFNCKLAWKIDWPMRWMIEGVDFEPGGKDHASPGGSYDTSKIIAKKIFGAQAPMFKGYEFVGIKGTTGK
;
A
#
# COMPACT_ATOMS: atom_id res chain seq x y z
N SER A 1 -9.58 -8.60 19.05
CA SER A 1 -9.60 -8.45 17.59
C SER A 1 -9.44 -6.97 17.20
N SER A 2 -8.76 -6.67 16.11
CA SER A 2 -8.67 -5.31 15.59
C SER A 2 -9.99 -4.91 14.90
N TYR A 3 -10.19 -3.60 14.68
CA TYR A 3 -11.33 -3.08 13.92
C TYR A 3 -11.43 -3.72 12.51
N ALA A 4 -10.31 -3.85 11.82
CA ALA A 4 -10.26 -4.51 10.51
C ALA A 4 -10.66 -5.98 10.60
N GLU A 5 -10.14 -6.74 11.55
CA GLU A 5 -10.46 -8.16 11.73
C GLU A 5 -11.95 -8.42 11.99
N HIS A 6 -12.63 -7.50 12.66
CA HIS A 6 -14.07 -7.59 12.88
C HIS A 6 -14.85 -7.64 11.55
N PHE A 7 -14.59 -6.67 10.65
CA PHE A 7 -15.25 -6.61 9.36
C PHE A 7 -14.79 -7.68 8.38
N GLU A 8 -13.53 -8.10 8.45
CA GLU A 8 -13.03 -9.23 7.67
C GLU A 8 -13.82 -10.50 7.99
N LYS A 9 -14.04 -10.83 9.27
CA LYS A 9 -14.83 -11.99 9.69
C LYS A 9 -16.30 -11.90 9.26
N GLU A 10 -16.89 -10.72 9.35
CA GLU A 10 -18.26 -10.49 8.88
C GLU A 10 -18.40 -10.71 7.38
N PHE A 11 -17.43 -10.22 6.59
CA PHE A 11 -17.37 -10.42 5.15
C PHE A 11 -17.19 -11.91 4.80
N GLU A 12 -16.29 -12.63 5.45
CA GLU A 12 -16.09 -14.07 5.27
C GLU A 12 -17.37 -14.87 5.55
N ALA A 13 -18.05 -14.54 6.66
CA ALA A 13 -19.31 -15.18 7.01
C ALA A 13 -20.40 -14.92 5.94
N SER A 14 -20.41 -13.71 5.37
CA SER A 14 -21.34 -13.36 4.29
C SER A 14 -21.08 -14.16 3.02
N LEU A 15 -19.83 -14.28 2.58
CA LEU A 15 -19.45 -15.08 1.42
C LEU A 15 -19.80 -16.56 1.58
N SER A 16 -19.61 -17.11 2.78
CA SER A 16 -19.95 -18.50 3.10
C SER A 16 -21.44 -18.78 2.93
N ARG A 17 -22.32 -17.81 3.27
CA ARG A 17 -23.78 -17.94 3.06
C ARG A 17 -24.18 -18.04 1.60
N PHE A 18 -23.39 -17.44 0.69
CA PHE A 18 -23.59 -17.53 -0.75
C PHE A 18 -22.87 -18.73 -1.39
N GLY A 19 -22.23 -19.59 -0.60
CA GLY A 19 -21.48 -20.73 -1.09
C GLY A 19 -20.20 -20.35 -1.85
N VAL A 20 -19.72 -19.12 -1.73
CA VAL A 20 -18.50 -18.65 -2.38
C VAL A 20 -17.29 -19.08 -1.55
N LYS A 21 -16.42 -19.87 -2.18
CA LYS A 21 -15.14 -20.29 -1.58
C LYS A 21 -14.02 -19.41 -2.10
N VAL A 22 -13.27 -18.81 -1.18
CA VAL A 22 -12.14 -17.92 -1.51
C VAL A 22 -10.96 -18.21 -0.58
N ASP A 23 -9.77 -17.93 -1.07
CA ASP A 23 -8.55 -17.94 -0.27
C ASP A 23 -8.28 -16.51 0.24
N PHE A 24 -8.45 -16.29 1.53
CA PHE A 24 -8.19 -14.99 2.14
C PHE A 24 -6.68 -14.77 2.33
N ARG A 25 -6.18 -13.62 1.86
CA ARG A 25 -4.80 -13.18 2.01
C ARG A 25 -4.74 -12.04 3.02
N ARG A 26 -4.41 -12.37 4.28
CA ARG A 26 -4.30 -11.39 5.37
C ARG A 26 -3.06 -10.51 5.16
N GLN A 27 -3.25 -9.27 4.76
CA GLN A 27 -2.14 -8.36 4.47
C GLN A 27 -1.32 -8.01 5.72
N SER A 28 -1.98 -7.88 6.88
CA SER A 28 -1.29 -7.68 8.15
C SER A 28 -0.34 -8.83 8.52
N GLU A 29 -0.72 -10.07 8.23
CA GLU A 29 0.11 -11.25 8.45
C GLU A 29 1.27 -11.30 7.45
N ASN A 30 1.00 -11.02 6.16
CA ASN A 30 2.02 -10.98 5.13
C ASN A 30 3.12 -9.94 5.43
N TYR A 31 2.74 -8.75 5.93
CA TYR A 31 3.72 -7.76 6.37
C TYR A 31 4.50 -8.28 7.58
N ARG A 32 3.82 -8.64 8.66
CA ARG A 32 4.47 -9.06 9.93
C ARG A 32 5.34 -10.30 9.80
N SER A 33 5.06 -11.18 8.84
CA SER A 33 5.92 -12.35 8.56
C SER A 33 7.21 -12.01 7.82
N GLY A 34 7.38 -10.75 7.38
CA GLY A 34 8.52 -10.34 6.56
C GLY A 34 8.42 -10.74 5.08
N LYS A 35 7.31 -11.34 4.64
CA LYS A 35 7.10 -11.74 3.23
C LYS A 35 7.36 -10.59 2.26
N TYR A 36 7.06 -9.36 2.67
CA TYR A 36 7.18 -8.17 1.83
C TYR A 36 8.46 -7.36 2.06
N ALA A 37 9.34 -7.75 3.00
CA ALA A 37 10.50 -6.98 3.41
C ALA A 37 11.38 -6.52 2.24
N LYS A 38 11.75 -7.44 1.34
CA LYS A 38 12.60 -7.12 0.17
C LYS A 38 11.95 -6.10 -0.77
N TYR A 39 10.62 -6.09 -0.88
CA TYR A 39 9.89 -5.17 -1.75
C TYR A 39 9.68 -3.81 -1.09
N VAL A 40 9.57 -3.77 0.23
CA VAL A 40 9.60 -2.54 1.01
C VAL A 40 10.95 -1.85 0.84
N ILE A 41 12.05 -2.58 1.01
CA ILE A 41 13.43 -2.09 0.79
C ILE A 41 13.58 -1.58 -0.65
N GLN A 42 13.14 -2.34 -1.65
CA GLN A 42 13.16 -1.94 -3.05
C GLN A 42 12.38 -0.64 -3.30
N ALA A 43 11.21 -0.49 -2.67
CA ALA A 43 10.40 0.73 -2.79
C ALA A 43 11.10 1.93 -2.13
N VAL A 44 11.77 1.75 -0.99
CA VAL A 44 12.56 2.79 -0.34
C VAL A 44 13.76 3.20 -1.19
N GLN A 45 14.50 2.24 -1.75
CA GLN A 45 15.60 2.50 -2.70
C GLN A 45 15.14 3.32 -3.91
N LYS A 46 13.97 2.96 -4.47
CA LYS A 46 13.41 3.59 -5.67
C LYS A 46 12.42 4.71 -5.37
N ARG A 47 12.42 5.26 -4.15
CA ARG A 47 11.44 6.25 -3.70
C ARG A 47 11.31 7.47 -4.60
N ARG A 48 12.44 7.96 -5.14
CA ARG A 48 12.45 9.11 -6.06
C ARG A 48 11.81 8.78 -7.40
N GLU A 49 12.09 7.59 -7.96
CA GLU A 49 11.46 7.10 -9.19
C GLU A 49 9.94 6.90 -8.99
N ILE A 50 9.55 6.36 -7.84
CA ILE A 50 8.13 6.23 -7.46
C ILE A 50 7.48 7.60 -7.37
N PHE A 51 8.12 8.56 -6.71
CA PHE A 51 7.62 9.94 -6.62
C PHE A 51 7.42 10.54 -8.01
N ASP A 52 8.40 10.43 -8.90
CA ASP A 52 8.33 10.97 -10.28
C ASP A 52 7.18 10.33 -11.09
N ILE A 53 6.84 9.07 -10.81
CA ILE A 53 5.67 8.42 -11.41
C ILE A 53 4.37 9.01 -10.85
N LEU A 54 4.28 9.16 -9.54
CA LEU A 54 3.09 9.70 -8.87
C LEU A 54 2.84 11.16 -9.23
N ASP A 55 3.90 11.95 -9.33
CA ASP A 55 3.83 13.38 -9.62
C ASP A 55 3.25 13.70 -11.00
N LYS A 56 3.44 12.81 -11.98
CA LYS A 56 2.83 12.95 -13.33
C LYS A 56 1.30 13.01 -13.32
N PHE A 57 0.67 12.54 -12.25
CA PHE A 57 -0.78 12.52 -12.08
C PHE A 57 -1.28 13.55 -11.07
N ARG A 58 -0.38 14.40 -10.55
CA ARG A 58 -0.76 15.53 -9.68
C ARG A 58 -1.20 16.73 -10.51
N GLN A 59 -2.09 17.52 -9.95
CA GLN A 59 -2.51 18.79 -10.56
C GLN A 59 -1.50 19.91 -10.33
N GLN A 60 -0.72 19.83 -9.27
CA GLN A 60 0.30 20.81 -8.92
C GLN A 60 1.69 20.19 -9.10
N VAL A 61 2.60 20.96 -9.64
CA VAL A 61 4.00 20.56 -9.78
C VAL A 61 4.64 20.48 -8.41
N ALA A 62 5.24 19.35 -8.10
CA ALA A 62 5.94 19.15 -6.85
C ALA A 62 7.27 19.92 -6.79
N THR A 63 7.68 20.26 -5.57
CA THR A 63 9.01 20.86 -5.35
C THR A 63 10.09 19.78 -5.23
N PRO A 64 11.37 20.13 -5.46
CA PRO A 64 12.49 19.24 -5.22
C PRO A 64 12.54 18.73 -3.77
N GLU A 65 12.17 19.57 -2.80
CA GLU A 65 12.13 19.23 -1.38
C GLU A 65 11.06 18.18 -1.08
N GLU A 66 9.87 18.29 -1.67
CA GLU A 66 8.81 17.27 -1.56
C GLU A 66 9.29 15.91 -2.10
N ARG A 67 10.01 15.94 -3.23
CA ARG A 67 10.60 14.73 -3.84
C ARG A 67 11.61 14.06 -2.91
N GLU A 68 12.49 14.82 -2.29
CA GLU A 68 13.50 14.29 -1.37
C GLU A 68 12.89 13.82 -0.04
N ALA A 69 11.84 14.45 0.43
CA ALA A 69 11.14 14.08 1.67
C ALA A 69 10.18 12.89 1.49
N TYR A 70 9.91 12.46 0.25
CA TYR A 70 8.95 11.39 0.00
C TYR A 70 9.51 10.02 0.36
N TYR A 71 8.72 9.27 1.14
CA TYR A 71 8.92 7.84 1.41
C TYR A 71 7.61 7.08 1.20
N PRO A 72 7.65 5.96 0.43
CA PRO A 72 6.44 5.19 0.08
C PRO A 72 5.98 4.24 1.17
N VAL A 73 6.47 4.37 2.38
CA VAL A 73 6.23 3.45 3.51
C VAL A 73 5.90 4.21 4.78
N SER A 74 4.97 3.68 5.57
CA SER A 74 4.66 4.13 6.93
C SER A 74 5.10 3.07 7.93
N ILE A 75 5.73 3.51 9.01
CA ILE A 75 6.18 2.67 10.13
C ILE A 75 5.16 2.78 11.25
N TYR A 76 4.78 1.68 11.87
CA TYR A 76 4.00 1.72 13.11
C TYR A 76 4.93 1.92 14.29
N CYS A 77 4.76 3.02 15.00
CA CYS A 77 5.60 3.36 16.13
C CYS A 77 5.57 2.28 17.22
N PRO A 78 6.71 1.75 17.68
CA PRO A 78 6.74 0.71 18.71
C PRO A 78 6.26 1.19 20.08
N VAL A 79 6.23 2.52 20.31
CA VAL A 79 5.80 3.11 21.60
C VAL A 79 4.29 3.34 21.63
N CYS A 80 3.70 3.97 20.61
CA CYS A 80 2.28 4.30 20.62
C CYS A 80 1.41 3.42 19.69
N GLY A 81 2.02 2.57 18.86
CA GLY A 81 1.33 1.66 17.93
C GLY A 81 0.72 2.33 16.69
N LYS A 82 0.85 3.67 16.54
CA LYS A 82 0.27 4.43 15.43
C LYS A 82 1.25 4.56 14.27
N ASP A 83 0.72 4.76 13.06
CA ASP A 83 1.49 5.04 11.85
C ASP A 83 1.72 6.55 11.59
N GLU A 84 1.64 7.35 12.64
CA GLU A 84 1.91 8.80 12.63
C GLU A 84 3.42 9.08 12.69
N THR A 85 4.18 8.38 11.87
CA THR A 85 5.64 8.48 11.78
C THR A 85 6.04 9.22 10.51
N THR A 86 7.18 9.91 10.59
CA THR A 86 7.81 10.57 9.45
C THR A 86 9.25 10.08 9.35
N ILE A 87 9.62 9.52 8.22
CA ILE A 87 11.01 9.14 7.93
C ILE A 87 11.78 10.41 7.59
N THR A 88 12.92 10.60 8.23
CA THR A 88 13.78 11.80 8.08
C THR A 88 15.00 11.53 7.19
N SER A 89 15.49 10.32 7.16
CA SER A 89 16.59 9.87 6.30
C SER A 89 16.53 8.36 6.08
N SER A 90 17.22 7.87 5.06
CA SER A 90 17.43 6.44 4.84
C SER A 90 18.85 6.15 4.35
N SER A 91 19.33 4.92 4.59
CA SER A 91 20.53 4.41 3.96
C SER A 91 20.37 4.32 2.44
N GLU A 92 21.49 4.36 1.70
CA GLU A 92 21.47 4.26 0.23
C GLU A 92 20.84 2.95 -0.27
N ASP A 93 21.10 1.86 0.45
CA ASP A 93 20.56 0.55 0.15
C ASP A 93 19.07 0.38 0.56
N GLY A 94 18.47 1.41 1.17
CA GLY A 94 17.06 1.41 1.58
C GLY A 94 16.74 0.45 2.73
N VAL A 95 17.75 -0.16 3.36
CA VAL A 95 17.55 -1.16 4.42
C VAL A 95 17.20 -0.52 5.74
N THR A 96 17.82 0.62 6.07
CA THR A 96 17.58 1.33 7.32
C THR A 96 17.09 2.75 7.11
N CYS A 97 16.38 3.28 8.07
CA CYS A 97 15.96 4.68 8.07
C CYS A 97 15.89 5.24 9.50
N GLU A 98 16.03 6.56 9.61
CA GLU A 98 15.71 7.32 10.81
C GLU A 98 14.28 7.83 10.70
N TYR A 99 13.54 7.82 11.81
CA TYR A 99 12.17 8.33 11.83
C TYR A 99 11.83 9.05 13.13
N THR A 100 10.80 9.85 13.05
CA THR A 100 10.17 10.52 14.18
C THR A 100 8.69 10.19 14.22
N CYS A 101 8.08 10.13 15.40
CA CYS A 101 6.66 9.92 15.59
C CYS A 101 6.02 11.13 16.28
N LYS A 102 4.76 11.43 15.98
CA LYS A 102 4.01 12.50 16.66
C LYS A 102 3.93 12.33 18.17
N CYS A 103 4.07 11.09 18.71
CA CYS A 103 4.13 10.88 20.16
C CYS A 103 5.45 11.33 20.80
N GLY A 104 6.40 11.85 20.02
CA GLY A 104 7.73 12.30 20.49
C GLY A 104 8.82 11.23 20.37
N HIS A 105 8.47 9.97 20.09
CA HIS A 105 9.46 8.92 19.89
C HIS A 105 10.28 9.16 18.61
N LYS A 106 11.58 8.86 18.68
CA LYS A 106 12.52 8.88 17.55
C LYS A 106 13.32 7.59 17.58
N GLY A 107 13.67 7.07 16.43
CA GLY A 107 14.46 5.84 16.35
C GLY A 107 14.93 5.52 14.96
N THR A 108 15.69 4.43 14.87
CA THR A 108 16.14 3.80 13.64
C THR A 108 15.25 2.59 13.36
N TRP A 109 14.93 2.38 12.09
CA TRP A 109 14.16 1.23 11.63
C TRP A 109 14.98 0.42 10.63
N ASP A 110 14.98 -0.91 10.76
CA ASP A 110 15.64 -1.83 9.85
C ASP A 110 14.58 -2.71 9.16
N PHE A 111 14.27 -2.39 7.91
CA PHE A 111 13.26 -3.09 7.11
C PHE A 111 13.58 -4.57 6.83
N SER A 112 14.81 -5.02 7.12
CA SER A 112 15.18 -6.42 7.01
C SER A 112 14.86 -7.25 8.26
N LYS A 113 14.51 -6.59 9.38
CA LYS A 113 14.25 -7.20 10.69
C LYS A 113 12.91 -6.77 11.28
N ASP A 114 12.51 -5.53 11.03
CA ASP A 114 11.33 -4.92 11.60
C ASP A 114 10.24 -4.79 10.53
N PHE A 115 9.17 -5.58 10.66
CA PHE A 115 8.17 -5.74 9.63
C PHE A 115 6.83 -5.05 9.92
N ASN A 116 6.72 -4.34 11.05
CA ASN A 116 5.51 -3.62 11.42
C ASN A 116 5.43 -2.26 10.69
N CYS A 117 5.36 -2.34 9.38
CA CYS A 117 5.24 -1.20 8.46
C CYS A 117 4.26 -1.54 7.34
N LYS A 118 3.90 -0.55 6.53
CA LYS A 118 3.09 -0.75 5.32
C LYS A 118 3.52 0.20 4.21
N LEU A 119 3.46 -0.25 2.97
CA LEU A 119 3.60 0.61 1.79
C LEU A 119 2.33 1.46 1.59
N ALA A 120 2.51 2.64 1.00
CA ALA A 120 1.39 3.43 0.52
C ALA A 120 0.59 2.66 -0.53
N TRP A 121 -0.74 2.83 -0.55
CA TRP A 121 -1.68 2.04 -1.34
C TRP A 121 -1.28 1.84 -2.80
N LYS A 122 -0.89 2.91 -3.51
CA LYS A 122 -0.52 2.85 -4.93
C LYS A 122 0.76 2.07 -5.22
N ILE A 123 1.53 1.73 -4.19
CA ILE A 123 2.76 0.92 -4.26
C ILE A 123 2.51 -0.48 -3.70
N ASP A 124 1.75 -0.60 -2.63
CA ASP A 124 1.35 -1.86 -2.04
C ASP A 124 0.54 -2.73 -3.00
N TRP A 125 -0.41 -2.14 -3.69
CA TRP A 125 -1.31 -2.85 -4.60
C TRP A 125 -0.56 -3.53 -5.76
N PRO A 126 0.28 -2.86 -6.55
CA PRO A 126 1.05 -3.51 -7.62
C PRO A 126 2.11 -4.50 -7.10
N MET A 127 2.65 -4.30 -5.91
CA MET A 127 3.50 -5.31 -5.26
C MET A 127 2.73 -6.60 -5.02
N ARG A 128 1.50 -6.50 -4.51
CA ARG A 128 0.63 -7.68 -4.28
C ARG A 128 0.25 -8.38 -5.56
N TRP A 129 -0.04 -7.66 -6.65
CA TRP A 129 -0.31 -8.27 -7.96
C TRP A 129 0.82 -9.18 -8.39
N MET A 130 2.06 -8.71 -8.25
CA MET A 130 3.23 -9.49 -8.61
C MET A 130 3.41 -10.72 -7.71
N ILE A 131 3.31 -10.54 -6.39
CA ILE A 131 3.59 -11.61 -5.43
C ILE A 131 2.56 -12.73 -5.48
N GLU A 132 1.30 -12.37 -5.64
CA GLU A 132 0.18 -13.31 -5.66
C GLU A 132 -0.14 -13.81 -7.08
N GLY A 133 0.53 -13.31 -8.13
CA GLY A 133 0.31 -13.71 -9.52
C GLY A 133 -1.10 -13.39 -9.99
N VAL A 134 -1.56 -12.15 -9.74
CA VAL A 134 -2.94 -11.75 -10.03
C VAL A 134 -3.13 -11.54 -11.53
N ASP A 135 -4.04 -12.27 -12.15
CA ASP A 135 -4.40 -12.14 -13.56
C ASP A 135 -5.57 -11.19 -13.80
N PHE A 136 -6.49 -11.12 -12.84
CA PHE A 136 -7.70 -10.31 -12.93
C PHE A 136 -7.99 -9.58 -11.63
N GLU A 137 -8.25 -8.28 -11.71
CA GLU A 137 -8.52 -7.39 -10.59
C GLU A 137 -9.83 -6.64 -10.82
N PRO A 138 -10.95 -7.03 -10.20
CA PRO A 138 -12.15 -6.22 -10.18
C PRO A 138 -12.01 -5.10 -9.17
N GLY A 139 -12.42 -3.88 -9.52
CA GLY A 139 -12.32 -2.74 -8.62
C GLY A 139 -13.44 -1.71 -8.83
N GLY A 140 -13.69 -0.87 -7.84
CA GLY A 140 -14.59 0.26 -7.96
C GLY A 140 -14.18 1.18 -9.12
N LYS A 141 -15.13 1.76 -9.81
CA LYS A 141 -14.88 2.65 -10.97
C LYS A 141 -14.01 3.86 -10.64
N ASP A 142 -13.98 4.29 -9.40
CA ASP A 142 -13.13 5.37 -8.90
C ASP A 142 -11.62 5.06 -9.05
N HIS A 143 -11.24 3.78 -8.96
CA HIS A 143 -9.87 3.34 -9.21
C HIS A 143 -9.52 3.31 -10.70
N ALA A 144 -10.51 3.22 -11.57
CA ALA A 144 -10.35 3.13 -13.04
C ALA A 144 -10.34 4.49 -13.75
N SER A 145 -10.53 5.59 -13.03
CA SER A 145 -10.48 6.93 -13.60
C SER A 145 -9.10 7.22 -14.22
N PRO A 146 -9.02 7.95 -15.34
CA PRO A 146 -7.75 8.35 -15.92
C PRO A 146 -6.83 9.02 -14.89
N GLY A 147 -5.61 8.50 -14.71
CA GLY A 147 -4.69 8.94 -13.65
C GLY A 147 -5.03 8.44 -12.25
N GLY A 148 -6.04 7.60 -12.10
CA GLY A 148 -6.45 6.98 -10.85
C GLY A 148 -5.45 5.94 -10.32
N SER A 149 -5.88 5.24 -9.28
CA SER A 149 -4.99 4.29 -8.59
C SER A 149 -4.53 3.14 -9.49
N TYR A 150 -5.41 2.64 -10.37
CA TYR A 150 -5.03 1.54 -11.28
C TYR A 150 -3.98 1.98 -12.31
N ASP A 151 -4.18 3.12 -12.98
CA ASP A 151 -3.22 3.61 -13.99
C ASP A 151 -1.84 3.86 -13.38
N THR A 152 -1.81 4.46 -12.21
CA THR A 152 -0.56 4.72 -11.47
C THR A 152 0.11 3.40 -11.05
N SER A 153 -0.66 2.48 -10.47
CA SER A 153 -0.17 1.18 -10.01
C SER A 153 0.34 0.31 -11.17
N LYS A 154 -0.29 0.37 -12.34
CA LYS A 154 0.17 -0.30 -13.56
C LYS A 154 1.58 0.13 -13.98
N ILE A 155 1.87 1.43 -13.89
CA ILE A 155 3.20 1.96 -14.21
C ILE A 155 4.21 1.52 -13.16
N ILE A 156 3.83 1.56 -11.88
CA ILE A 156 4.68 1.12 -10.76
C ILE A 156 4.97 -0.38 -10.84
N ALA A 157 3.96 -1.22 -11.13
CA ALA A 157 4.15 -2.65 -11.35
C ALA A 157 5.27 -2.91 -12.36
N LYS A 158 5.18 -2.26 -13.53
CA LYS A 158 6.16 -2.44 -14.61
C LYS A 158 7.53 -1.88 -14.28
N LYS A 159 7.60 -0.64 -13.80
CA LYS A 159 8.89 0.08 -13.64
C LYS A 159 9.63 -0.28 -12.37
N ILE A 160 8.88 -0.46 -11.28
CA ILE A 160 9.48 -0.70 -9.96
C ILE A 160 9.64 -2.19 -9.70
N PHE A 161 8.61 -2.98 -9.97
CA PHE A 161 8.58 -4.39 -9.63
C PHE A 161 8.84 -5.35 -10.82
N GLY A 162 8.92 -4.84 -12.05
CA GLY A 162 9.16 -5.67 -13.24
C GLY A 162 8.01 -6.62 -13.60
N ALA A 163 6.80 -6.30 -13.15
CA ALA A 163 5.60 -7.13 -13.32
C ALA A 163 4.59 -6.49 -14.25
N GLN A 164 3.74 -7.31 -14.87
CA GLN A 164 2.57 -6.83 -15.59
C GLN A 164 1.40 -6.61 -14.63
N ALA A 165 0.60 -5.58 -14.91
CA ALA A 165 -0.65 -5.37 -14.19
C ALA A 165 -1.69 -6.40 -14.65
N PRO A 166 -2.59 -6.84 -13.75
CA PRO A 166 -3.70 -7.71 -14.09
C PRO A 166 -4.68 -7.01 -15.03
N MET A 167 -5.54 -7.80 -15.70
CA MET A 167 -6.70 -7.25 -16.39
C MET A 167 -7.64 -6.62 -15.35
N PHE A 168 -8.01 -5.36 -15.54
CA PHE A 168 -8.89 -4.64 -14.64
C PHE A 168 -10.31 -4.52 -15.20
N LYS A 169 -11.30 -4.74 -14.31
CA LYS A 169 -12.69 -4.45 -14.62
C LYS A 169 -13.32 -3.58 -13.54
N GLY A 170 -13.64 -2.35 -13.91
CA GLY A 170 -14.38 -1.43 -13.03
C GLY A 170 -15.84 -1.85 -12.88
N TYR A 171 -16.38 -1.71 -11.65
CA TYR A 171 -17.80 -1.87 -11.35
C TYR A 171 -18.35 -0.63 -10.63
N GLU A 172 -19.67 -0.46 -10.71
CA GLU A 172 -20.37 0.64 -10.07
C GLU A 172 -20.48 0.44 -8.55
N PHE A 173 -20.70 1.53 -7.83
CA PHE A 173 -20.99 1.46 -6.40
C PHE A 173 -22.28 0.71 -6.13
N VAL A 174 -22.25 -0.16 -5.14
CA VAL A 174 -23.43 -0.86 -4.63
C VAL A 174 -23.98 -0.05 -3.46
N GLY A 175 -25.16 0.54 -3.66
CA GLY A 175 -25.84 1.31 -2.62
C GLY A 175 -26.80 0.45 -1.80
N ILE A 176 -27.02 0.84 -0.56
CA ILE A 176 -28.07 0.25 0.28
C ILE A 176 -29.40 0.93 -0.08
N LYS A 177 -30.44 0.12 -0.39
CA LYS A 177 -31.77 0.63 -0.72
C LYS A 177 -32.31 1.49 0.41
N GLY A 178 -32.74 2.73 0.08
CA GLY A 178 -33.29 3.67 1.05
C GLY A 178 -32.29 4.57 1.76
N THR A 179 -30.98 4.46 1.41
CA THR A 179 -29.96 5.41 1.87
C THR A 179 -29.53 6.29 0.71
N THR A 180 -29.38 7.60 0.95
CA THR A 180 -28.68 8.51 0.04
C THR A 180 -27.18 8.30 0.28
N GLY A 181 -26.67 7.17 -0.15
CA GLY A 181 -25.27 6.78 0.13
C GLY A 181 -24.28 7.82 -0.39
N LYS A 182 -23.58 8.47 0.53
CA LYS A 182 -22.25 9.02 0.37
C LYS A 182 -21.39 8.39 1.42
#